data_edf92ba95b0ab5a14d70ee66e5da1fc0
#
_entry.id   edf92ba95b0ab5a14d70ee66e5da1fc0
#
_cell.length_a   1.000
_cell.length_b   1.000
_cell.length_c   1.000
_cell.angle_alpha   90.00
_cell.angle_beta   90.00
_cell.angle_gamma   90.00
#
_symmetry.space_group_name_H-M   'P 1'
#
loop_
_entity.id
_entity.type
_entity.pdbx_description
1 polymer ?
#
loop_
_entity_poly.entity_id
_entity_poly.type
_entity_poly.pdbx_seq_one_letter_code
_entity_poly.pdbx_strand_id
1 'polypeptide(L)'
;MTNQPTEIAIVGGGMVGGALALGLAQQGFTVMVIEHAAPAPFVADSQPDVRISAISAASVALLKGLGVWEAVQGMRSHPYRRLETWEWENAHVVFDAAELKLPLLGYMVENNVLQQALW
;
A
#
# COMPACT_ATOMS: atom_id res chain seq x y z
N MET A 1 24.18 25.00 0.08
CA MET A 1 22.75 24.54 0.14
C MET A 1 22.03 25.15 -1.03
N THR A 2 21.68 24.36 -2.02
CA THR A 2 20.76 24.78 -3.08
C THR A 2 19.34 24.72 -2.50
N ASN A 3 18.79 25.91 -2.21
CA ASN A 3 17.41 26.05 -1.81
C ASN A 3 16.53 25.85 -3.05
N GLN A 4 16.27 24.61 -3.44
CA GLN A 4 15.31 24.36 -4.51
C GLN A 4 13.90 24.62 -3.96
N PRO A 5 13.11 25.41 -4.66
CA PRO A 5 11.74 25.66 -4.21
C PRO A 5 10.93 24.36 -4.28
N THR A 6 10.13 24.13 -3.27
CA THR A 6 9.17 23.02 -3.27
C THR A 6 8.06 23.33 -4.26
N GLU A 7 7.85 22.47 -5.22
CA GLU A 7 6.79 22.62 -6.23
C GLU A 7 5.45 22.07 -5.72
N ILE A 8 5.50 20.96 -4.96
CA ILE A 8 4.31 20.26 -4.46
C ILE A 8 4.50 19.93 -2.99
N ALA A 9 3.56 20.35 -2.17
CA ALA A 9 3.48 19.96 -0.76
C ALA A 9 2.32 18.99 -0.55
N ILE A 10 2.60 17.86 0.09
CA ILE A 10 1.61 16.83 0.41
C ILE A 10 1.46 16.77 1.93
N VAL A 11 0.26 16.98 2.41
CA VAL A 11 -0.07 16.85 3.83
C VAL A 11 -0.56 15.44 4.11
N GLY A 12 0.19 14.73 4.92
CA GLY A 12 -0.03 13.32 5.24
C GLY A 12 0.92 12.40 4.48
N GLY A 13 1.78 11.71 5.21
CA GLY A 13 2.76 10.74 4.71
C GLY A 13 2.32 9.28 4.91
N GLY A 14 1.02 9.02 4.88
CA GLY A 14 0.48 7.66 4.90
C GLY A 14 0.64 6.94 3.56
N MET A 15 -0.10 5.85 3.35
CA MET A 15 -0.03 5.04 2.13
C MET A 15 -0.33 5.86 0.87
N VAL A 16 -1.37 6.69 0.91
CA VAL A 16 -1.81 7.48 -0.25
C VAL A 16 -0.86 8.65 -0.50
N GLY A 17 -0.57 9.44 0.52
CA GLY A 17 0.35 10.58 0.41
C GLY A 17 1.77 10.15 0.05
N GLY A 18 2.26 9.06 0.62
CA GLY A 18 3.56 8.47 0.31
C GLY A 18 3.65 7.99 -1.14
N ALA A 19 2.63 7.28 -1.63
CA ALA A 19 2.58 6.82 -3.01
C ALA A 19 2.54 7.99 -4.01
N LEU A 20 1.74 9.01 -3.72
CA LEU A 20 1.67 10.22 -4.55
C LEU A 20 3.02 10.96 -4.56
N ALA A 21 3.63 11.15 -3.39
CA ALA A 21 4.92 11.81 -3.27
C ALA A 21 6.01 11.10 -4.08
N LEU A 22 6.11 9.80 -3.93
CA LEU A 22 7.09 8.99 -4.67
C LEU A 22 6.86 9.06 -6.18
N GLY A 23 5.61 8.90 -6.62
CA GLY A 23 5.25 8.98 -8.03
C GLY A 23 5.58 10.33 -8.66
N LEU A 24 5.29 11.42 -7.96
CA LEU A 24 5.61 12.78 -8.44
C LEU A 24 7.12 13.04 -8.44
N ALA A 25 7.85 12.59 -7.42
CA ALA A 25 9.30 12.71 -7.37
C ALA A 25 9.97 11.95 -8.52
N GLN A 26 9.47 10.77 -8.87
CA GLN A 26 9.94 10.00 -10.02
C GLN A 26 9.68 10.70 -11.37
N GLN A 27 8.70 11.60 -11.41
CA GLN A 27 8.44 12.45 -12.59
C GLN A 27 9.29 13.73 -12.60
N GLY A 28 10.15 13.93 -11.61
CA GLY A 28 11.07 15.06 -11.55
C GLY A 28 10.58 16.26 -10.74
N PHE A 29 9.43 16.18 -10.09
CA PHE A 29 8.94 17.26 -9.22
C PHE A 29 9.69 17.29 -7.90
N THR A 30 9.90 18.51 -7.36
CA THR A 30 10.39 18.72 -6.00
C THR A 30 9.22 18.65 -5.03
N VAL A 31 9.15 17.55 -4.28
CA VAL A 31 8.01 17.24 -3.40
C VAL A 31 8.40 17.36 -1.93
N MET A 32 7.53 17.97 -1.14
CA MET A 32 7.62 18.01 0.32
C MET A 32 6.46 17.22 0.90
N VAL A 33 6.75 16.30 1.83
CA VAL A 33 5.73 15.58 2.59
C VAL A 33 5.72 16.09 4.01
N ILE A 34 4.54 16.48 4.49
CA ILE A 34 4.33 16.96 5.86
C ILE A 34 3.61 15.86 6.63
N GLU A 35 4.32 15.22 7.55
CA GLU A 35 3.82 14.14 8.38
C GLU A 35 4.24 14.35 9.84
N HIS A 36 3.34 14.09 10.78
CA HIS A 36 3.62 14.32 12.20
C HIS A 36 4.47 13.22 12.86
N ALA A 37 4.47 12.01 12.27
CA ALA A 37 5.22 10.88 12.81
C ALA A 37 5.73 9.96 11.69
N ALA A 38 7.00 9.57 11.76
CA ALA A 38 7.54 8.53 10.90
C ALA A 38 6.86 7.18 11.17
N PRO A 39 6.76 6.29 10.16
CA PRO A 39 6.25 4.94 10.38
C PRO A 39 7.13 4.17 11.37
N ALA A 40 6.50 3.36 12.21
CA ALA A 40 7.24 2.49 13.12
C ALA A 40 8.07 1.47 12.32
N PRO A 41 9.34 1.20 12.73
CA PRO A 41 10.15 0.20 12.05
C PRO A 41 9.46 -1.17 12.04
N PHE A 42 9.57 -1.87 10.92
CA PHE A 42 9.06 -3.24 10.80
C PHE A 42 9.94 -4.21 11.61
N VAL A 43 9.29 -5.08 12.38
CA VAL A 43 9.94 -6.15 13.14
C VAL A 43 9.42 -7.48 12.64
N ALA A 44 10.29 -8.32 12.08
CA ALA A 44 9.92 -9.56 11.41
C ALA A 44 9.14 -10.54 12.30
N ASP A 45 9.52 -10.63 13.57
CA ASP A 45 8.90 -11.55 14.53
C ASP A 45 7.69 -10.93 15.28
N SER A 46 7.31 -9.71 14.92
CA SER A 46 6.14 -9.05 15.53
C SER A 46 4.84 -9.72 15.10
N GLN A 47 3.82 -9.63 15.95
CA GLN A 47 2.47 -9.97 15.56
C GLN A 47 2.00 -8.99 14.47
N PRO A 48 1.22 -9.47 13.49
CA PRO A 48 0.61 -8.57 12.50
C PRO A 48 -0.23 -7.48 13.16
N ASP A 49 -0.14 -6.26 12.62
CA ASP A 49 -1.01 -5.16 13.04
C ASP A 49 -2.47 -5.47 12.67
N VAL A 50 -3.39 -4.93 13.45
CA VAL A 50 -4.83 -5.01 13.16
C VAL A 50 -5.24 -4.12 12.00
N ARG A 51 -4.44 -3.12 11.64
CA ARG A 51 -4.67 -2.21 10.52
C ARG A 51 -4.11 -2.81 9.24
N ILE A 52 -4.92 -3.64 8.60
CA ILE A 52 -4.58 -4.36 7.37
C ILE A 52 -5.48 -3.86 6.24
N SER A 53 -4.90 -3.72 5.06
CA SER A 53 -5.61 -3.35 3.84
C SER A 53 -5.56 -4.48 2.82
N ALA A 54 -6.67 -4.69 2.13
CA ALA A 54 -6.76 -5.54 0.96
C ALA A 54 -6.28 -4.74 -0.27
N ILE A 55 -5.10 -5.03 -0.73
CA ILE A 55 -4.48 -4.33 -1.86
C ILE A 55 -4.84 -5.08 -3.13
N SER A 56 -5.61 -4.42 -4.00
CA SER A 56 -6.06 -5.01 -5.27
C SER A 56 -4.89 -5.24 -6.24
N ALA A 57 -5.10 -6.09 -7.25
CA ALA A 57 -4.12 -6.33 -8.30
C ALA A 57 -3.69 -5.03 -9.02
N ALA A 58 -4.61 -4.08 -9.21
CA ALA A 58 -4.29 -2.78 -9.81
C ALA A 58 -3.38 -1.95 -8.91
N SER A 59 -3.64 -1.92 -7.60
CA SER A 59 -2.78 -1.23 -6.63
C SER A 59 -1.42 -1.89 -6.50
N VAL A 60 -1.35 -3.22 -6.58
CA VAL A 60 -0.07 -3.95 -6.64
C VAL A 60 0.73 -3.55 -7.87
N ALA A 61 0.07 -3.44 -9.03
CA ALA A 61 0.73 -2.99 -10.26
C ALA A 61 1.28 -1.56 -10.14
N LEU A 62 0.54 -0.66 -9.49
CA LEU A 62 1.03 0.69 -9.18
C LEU A 62 2.27 0.64 -8.28
N LEU A 63 2.23 -0.12 -7.20
CA LEU A 63 3.37 -0.26 -6.27
C LEU A 63 4.59 -0.88 -6.93
N LYS A 64 4.40 -1.81 -7.87
CA LYS A 64 5.47 -2.35 -8.73
C LYS A 64 6.05 -1.25 -9.62
N GLY A 65 5.20 -0.44 -10.24
CA GLY A 65 5.63 0.69 -11.07
C GLY A 65 6.42 1.75 -10.29
N LEU A 66 6.08 1.95 -9.02
CA LEU A 66 6.82 2.84 -8.10
C LEU A 66 8.13 2.21 -7.59
N GLY A 67 8.34 0.91 -7.79
CA GLY A 67 9.56 0.21 -7.36
C GLY A 67 9.58 -0.20 -5.89
N VAL A 68 8.44 -0.21 -5.20
CA VAL A 68 8.35 -0.50 -3.75
C VAL A 68 7.75 -1.87 -3.42
N TRP A 69 7.18 -2.57 -4.40
CA TRP A 69 6.49 -3.82 -4.13
C TRP A 69 7.39 -4.92 -3.56
N GLU A 70 8.63 -5.04 -4.03
CA GLU A 70 9.58 -6.01 -3.50
C GLU A 70 9.90 -5.74 -2.03
N ALA A 71 9.98 -4.49 -1.61
CA ALA A 71 10.17 -4.12 -0.21
C ALA A 71 8.97 -4.56 0.65
N VAL A 72 7.74 -4.40 0.14
CA VAL A 72 6.53 -4.90 0.81
C VAL A 72 6.59 -6.41 0.98
N GLN A 73 6.91 -7.15 -0.08
CA GLN A 73 7.02 -8.61 -0.04
C GLN A 73 8.15 -9.08 0.89
N GLY A 74 9.23 -8.35 0.96
CA GLY A 74 10.35 -8.64 1.86
C GLY A 74 10.00 -8.43 3.34
N MET A 75 9.00 -7.61 3.65
CA MET A 75 8.48 -7.44 5.00
C MET A 75 7.38 -8.46 5.29
N ARG A 76 6.13 -8.15 4.90
CA ARG A 76 5.00 -9.05 5.13
C ARG A 76 3.86 -8.75 4.17
N SER A 77 3.40 -9.78 3.45
CA SER A 77 2.19 -9.73 2.62
C SER A 77 1.61 -11.13 2.50
N HIS A 78 0.31 -11.22 2.29
CA HIS A 78 -0.36 -12.51 2.08
C HIS A 78 -1.33 -12.42 0.90
N PRO A 79 -1.19 -13.26 -0.14
CA PRO A 79 -2.11 -13.25 -1.27
C PRO A 79 -3.49 -13.74 -0.85
N TYR A 80 -4.55 -13.13 -1.39
CA TYR A 80 -5.91 -13.65 -1.23
C TYR A 80 -6.55 -13.92 -2.59
N ARG A 81 -7.29 -15.02 -2.66
CA ARG A 81 -7.94 -15.50 -3.89
C ARG A 81 -9.45 -15.42 -3.82
N ARG A 82 -9.99 -15.32 -2.63
CA ARG A 82 -11.42 -15.26 -2.38
C ARG A 82 -11.71 -14.25 -1.29
N LEU A 83 -12.69 -13.41 -1.55
CA LEU A 83 -13.24 -12.45 -0.60
C LEU A 83 -14.72 -12.74 -0.47
N GLU A 84 -15.16 -12.94 0.75
CA GLU A 84 -16.53 -13.29 1.07
C GLU A 84 -17.06 -12.33 2.13
N THR A 85 -18.21 -11.76 1.89
CA THR A 85 -18.87 -10.85 2.83
C THR A 85 -20.35 -11.20 2.97
N TRP A 86 -20.87 -11.09 4.17
CA TRP A 86 -22.26 -11.35 4.47
C TRP A 86 -22.74 -10.40 5.58
N GLU A 87 -24.02 -10.10 5.58
CA GLU A 87 -24.65 -9.27 6.61
C GLU A 87 -25.75 -10.06 7.34
N TRP A 88 -26.55 -10.82 6.60
CA TRP A 88 -27.61 -11.69 7.08
C TRP A 88 -27.53 -13.04 6.37
N GLU A 89 -28.34 -14.03 6.81
CA GLU A 89 -28.36 -15.35 6.18
C GLU A 89 -28.57 -15.31 4.64
N ASN A 90 -29.28 -14.29 4.15
CA ASN A 90 -29.61 -14.14 2.73
C ASN A 90 -28.83 -13.02 2.00
N ALA A 91 -27.98 -12.30 2.70
CA ALA A 91 -27.16 -11.21 2.11
C ALA A 91 -25.69 -11.64 2.11
N HIS A 92 -25.30 -12.34 1.06
CA HIS A 92 -24.00 -12.98 0.94
C HIS A 92 -23.41 -12.71 -0.44
N VAL A 93 -22.19 -12.21 -0.50
CA VAL A 93 -21.46 -11.91 -1.74
C VAL A 93 -20.08 -12.57 -1.68
N VAL A 94 -19.71 -13.21 -2.76
CA VAL A 94 -18.41 -13.86 -2.93
C VAL A 94 -17.72 -13.29 -4.16
N PHE A 95 -16.46 -12.89 -4.00
CA PHE A 95 -15.56 -12.59 -5.11
C PHE A 95 -14.50 -13.68 -5.15
N ASP A 96 -14.39 -14.38 -6.26
CA ASP A 96 -13.43 -15.46 -6.44
C ASP A 96 -12.55 -15.19 -7.67
N ALA A 97 -11.24 -15.23 -7.49
CA ALA A 97 -10.29 -15.02 -8.57
C ALA A 97 -10.46 -16.04 -9.70
N ALA A 98 -10.86 -17.26 -9.37
CA ALA A 98 -11.08 -18.33 -10.36
C ALA A 98 -12.19 -17.98 -11.34
N GLU A 99 -13.27 -17.31 -10.90
CA GLU A 99 -14.37 -16.87 -11.77
C GLU A 99 -13.89 -15.81 -12.78
N LEU A 100 -12.89 -15.02 -12.41
CA LEU A 100 -12.27 -14.00 -13.27
C LEU A 100 -11.08 -14.54 -14.06
N LYS A 101 -10.76 -15.82 -13.93
CA LYS A 101 -9.56 -16.47 -14.51
C LYS A 101 -8.26 -15.76 -14.10
N LEU A 102 -8.21 -15.26 -12.87
CA LEU A 102 -7.06 -14.61 -12.27
C LEU A 102 -6.37 -15.54 -11.27
N PRO A 103 -5.04 -15.42 -11.07
CA PRO A 103 -4.33 -16.23 -10.08
C PRO A 103 -4.66 -15.83 -8.65
N LEU A 104 -5.03 -14.56 -8.43
CA LEU A 104 -5.37 -13.99 -7.13
C LEU A 104 -6.16 -12.68 -7.31
N LEU A 105 -6.83 -12.23 -6.25
CA LEU A 105 -7.53 -10.94 -6.23
C LEU A 105 -6.59 -9.79 -5.80
N GLY A 106 -5.63 -10.08 -4.95
CA GLY A 106 -4.71 -9.11 -4.41
C GLY A 106 -3.95 -9.66 -3.20
N TYR A 107 -3.50 -8.75 -2.33
CA TYR A 107 -2.74 -9.08 -1.13
C TYR A 107 -3.29 -8.35 0.09
N MET A 108 -3.31 -9.05 1.22
CA MET A 108 -3.49 -8.44 2.53
C MET A 108 -2.14 -7.93 3.02
N VAL A 109 -2.07 -6.65 3.33
CA VAL A 109 -0.84 -5.98 3.76
C VAL A 109 -1.14 -5.04 4.91
N GLU A 110 -0.30 -5.05 5.93
CA GLU A 110 -0.39 -4.09 7.05
C GLU A 110 -0.12 -2.67 6.54
N ASN A 111 -0.91 -1.72 7.00
CA ASN A 111 -0.78 -0.32 6.58
C ASN A 111 0.62 0.24 6.88
N ASN A 112 1.19 -0.13 8.03
CA ASN A 112 2.54 0.27 8.41
C ASN A 112 3.61 -0.28 7.46
N VAL A 113 3.43 -1.50 6.96
CA VAL A 113 4.35 -2.11 5.98
C VAL A 113 4.34 -1.32 4.67
N LEU A 114 3.15 -0.96 4.18
CA LEU A 114 3.03 -0.13 2.98
C LEU A 114 3.68 1.25 3.16
N GLN A 115 3.38 1.90 4.27
CA GLN A 115 3.95 3.21 4.58
C GLN A 115 5.47 3.15 4.67
N GLN A 116 6.00 2.14 5.34
CA GLN A 116 7.45 1.96 5.48
C GLN A 116 8.14 1.70 4.13
N ALA A 117 7.52 0.93 3.24
CA ALA A 117 8.07 0.69 1.91
C ALA A 117 8.08 1.94 1.03
N LEU A 118 7.16 2.88 1.25
CA LEU A 118 7.03 4.12 0.49
C LEU A 118 7.99 5.22 0.99
N TRP A 119 8.47 5.14 2.21
CA TRP A 119 9.41 6.10 2.82
C TRP A 119 10.86 5.75 2.53
#